data_ec5168e0226215311e480754dd458b34
#
_entry.id   ec5168e0226215311e480754dd458b34
#
_cell.length_a   1.000
_cell.length_b   1.000
_cell.length_c   1.000
_cell.angle_alpha   90.00
_cell.angle_beta   90.00
_cell.angle_gamma   90.00
#
_symmetry.space_group_name_H-M   'P 1'
#
loop_
_entity.id
_entity.type
_entity.pdbx_description
1 polymer ?
#
loop_
_entity_poly.entity_id
_entity_poly.type
_entity_poly.pdbx_seq_one_letter_code
_entity_poly.pdbx_strand_id
1 'polypeptide(L)'
;FGFTPYYPGPGIGGHCIPIDPFYLTWKAKQYGVHTKFIELAGEINSHMPYRVVERALIILKNKSIDLKKAKILILGIAYKKDVDDIRESPSLIIMDLLEEKGPTVDYSDPFIASFPNTRKYNFERDSIEINKQNLQKYDLVILCTDHTSFDYNLILKESIKSSSFVIFKGLRFIEPTQ
;
A
#
# COMPACT_ATOMS: atom_id res chain seq x y z
N PHE A 1 0.69 29.16 5.86
CA PHE A 1 -0.68 29.01 6.34
C PHE A 1 -0.84 27.91 7.41
N GLY A 2 0.17 27.15 7.76
CA GLY A 2 0.09 26.09 8.79
C GLY A 2 -0.76 24.87 8.42
N PHE A 3 -1.12 24.69 7.16
CA PHE A 3 -1.79 23.48 6.71
C PHE A 3 -0.81 22.30 6.61
N THR A 4 -1.18 21.17 7.20
CA THR A 4 -0.48 19.90 6.93
C THR A 4 -0.91 19.40 5.56
N PRO A 5 0.02 19.26 4.58
CA PRO A 5 -0.34 18.77 3.27
C PRO A 5 -0.64 17.25 3.34
N TYR A 6 -1.72 16.85 2.69
CA TYR A 6 -2.04 15.45 2.46
C TYR A 6 -1.73 15.11 1.00
N TYR A 7 -0.74 14.27 0.79
CA TYR A 7 -0.37 13.82 -0.55
C TYR A 7 -1.16 12.57 -0.94
N PRO A 8 -1.47 12.38 -2.23
CA PRO A 8 -2.08 11.15 -2.71
C PRO A 8 -1.24 9.92 -2.33
N GLY A 9 -1.89 8.82 -1.99
CA GLY A 9 -1.28 7.56 -1.58
C GLY A 9 -2.13 6.36 -1.98
N PRO A 10 -1.80 5.15 -1.51
CA PRO A 10 -2.54 3.92 -1.82
C PRO A 10 -3.92 3.86 -1.17
N GLY A 11 -4.28 4.83 -0.38
CA GLY A 11 -5.52 4.98 0.37
C GLY A 11 -5.27 5.62 1.73
N ILE A 12 -6.32 5.87 2.48
CA ILE A 12 -6.27 6.40 3.84
C ILE A 12 -6.63 5.29 4.81
N GLY A 13 -5.75 5.02 5.77
CA GLY A 13 -5.98 4.13 6.88
C GLY A 13 -6.10 4.88 8.21
N GLY A 14 -6.08 4.13 9.30
CA GLY A 14 -6.20 4.63 10.66
C GLY A 14 -7.62 4.60 11.19
N HIS A 15 -7.84 5.27 12.33
CA HIS A 15 -9.08 5.13 13.09
C HIS A 15 -10.09 6.24 12.81
N CYS A 16 -9.65 7.51 12.73
CA CYS A 16 -10.56 8.64 12.66
C CYS A 16 -10.88 9.05 11.22
N ILE A 17 -9.86 9.33 10.40
CA ILE A 17 -10.05 9.91 9.06
C ILE A 17 -10.89 9.04 8.12
N PRO A 18 -10.77 7.70 8.10
CA PRO A 18 -11.60 6.86 7.25
C PRO A 18 -13.03 6.66 7.78
N ILE A 19 -13.35 7.08 9.01
CA ILE A 19 -14.62 6.76 9.67
C ILE A 19 -15.41 8.02 10.03
N ASP A 20 -14.84 8.98 10.76
CA ASP A 20 -15.57 10.10 11.35
C ASP A 20 -16.27 11.02 10.33
N PRO A 21 -15.67 11.31 9.15
CA PRO A 21 -16.37 12.10 8.12
C PRO A 21 -17.67 11.45 7.64
N PHE A 22 -17.75 10.11 7.68
CA PHE A 22 -18.97 9.40 7.27
C PHE A 22 -20.04 9.42 8.33
N TYR A 23 -19.71 9.49 9.62
CA TYR A 23 -20.67 9.79 10.67
C TYR A 23 -21.27 11.19 10.48
N LEU A 24 -20.45 12.19 10.14
CA LEU A 24 -20.92 13.52 9.80
C LEU A 24 -21.87 13.47 8.60
N THR A 25 -21.50 12.75 7.53
CA THR A 25 -22.33 12.56 6.33
C THR A 25 -23.70 11.92 6.70
N TRP A 26 -23.66 10.85 7.48
CA TRP A 26 -24.88 10.18 7.93
C TRP A 26 -25.77 11.13 8.75
N LYS A 27 -25.17 11.88 9.68
CA LYS A 27 -25.93 12.85 10.51
C LYS A 27 -26.47 14.02 9.68
N ALA A 28 -25.69 14.56 8.77
CA ALA A 28 -26.09 15.66 7.90
C ALA A 28 -27.31 15.30 7.02
N LYS A 29 -27.36 14.06 6.51
CA LYS A 29 -28.51 13.56 5.72
C LYS A 29 -29.82 13.61 6.49
N GLN A 30 -29.82 13.43 7.81
CA GLN A 30 -31.01 13.55 8.65
C GLN A 30 -31.62 14.97 8.67
N TYR A 31 -30.80 15.97 8.32
CA TYR A 31 -31.21 17.39 8.22
C TYR A 31 -31.29 17.87 6.78
N GLY A 32 -31.35 16.96 5.80
CA GLY A 32 -31.48 17.29 4.39
C GLY A 32 -30.19 17.87 3.76
N VAL A 33 -29.05 17.77 4.44
CA VAL A 33 -27.76 18.25 3.94
C VAL A 33 -26.98 17.11 3.29
N HIS A 34 -26.55 17.31 2.03
CA HIS A 34 -25.70 16.36 1.29
C HIS A 34 -24.24 16.80 1.29
N THR A 35 -23.38 15.98 1.86
CA THR A 35 -21.93 16.24 1.98
C THR A 35 -21.16 15.67 0.78
N LYS A 36 -21.47 16.14 -0.43
CA LYS A 36 -20.98 15.57 -1.71
C LYS A 36 -19.47 15.40 -1.78
N PHE A 37 -18.69 16.38 -1.28
CA PHE A 37 -17.24 16.28 -1.29
C PHE A 37 -16.70 15.19 -0.36
N ILE A 38 -17.31 15.01 0.82
CA ILE A 38 -16.90 13.96 1.76
C ILE A 38 -17.22 12.59 1.17
N GLU A 39 -18.41 12.42 0.59
CA GLU A 39 -18.85 11.18 -0.05
C GLU A 39 -17.94 10.83 -1.22
N LEU A 40 -17.64 11.78 -2.11
CA LEU A 40 -16.74 11.59 -3.25
C LEU A 40 -15.31 11.27 -2.81
N ALA A 41 -14.79 11.99 -1.81
CA ALA A 41 -13.45 11.72 -1.27
C ALA A 41 -13.35 10.29 -0.72
N GLY A 42 -14.38 9.84 0.00
CA GLY A 42 -14.43 8.47 0.50
C GLY A 42 -14.48 7.42 -0.60
N GLU A 43 -15.29 7.64 -1.62
CA GLU A 43 -15.37 6.76 -2.79
C GLU A 43 -14.00 6.63 -3.48
N ILE A 44 -13.36 7.76 -3.79
CA ILE A 44 -12.05 7.78 -4.44
C ILE A 44 -11.02 7.05 -3.58
N ASN A 45 -10.95 7.35 -2.27
CA ASN A 45 -9.99 6.69 -1.38
C ASN A 45 -10.21 5.18 -1.27
N SER A 46 -11.47 4.74 -1.20
CA SER A 46 -11.80 3.32 -1.12
C SER A 46 -11.40 2.56 -2.40
N HIS A 47 -11.35 3.23 -3.54
CA HIS A 47 -10.92 2.65 -4.81
C HIS A 47 -9.39 2.66 -5.03
N MET A 48 -8.62 3.40 -4.22
CA MET A 48 -7.17 3.51 -4.43
C MET A 48 -6.42 2.17 -4.34
N PRO A 49 -6.69 1.27 -3.38
CA PRO A 49 -6.04 -0.05 -3.35
C PRO A 49 -6.25 -0.84 -4.64
N TYR A 50 -7.45 -0.82 -5.20
CA TYR A 50 -7.76 -1.51 -6.46
C TYR A 50 -6.96 -0.95 -7.64
N ARG A 51 -6.79 0.39 -7.72
CA ARG A 51 -5.96 1.04 -8.74
C ARG A 51 -4.49 0.66 -8.61
N VAL A 52 -3.99 0.54 -7.37
CA VAL A 52 -2.63 0.08 -7.10
C VAL A 52 -2.43 -1.33 -7.63
N VAL A 53 -3.36 -2.23 -7.30
CA VAL A 53 -3.33 -3.64 -7.76
C VAL A 53 -3.41 -3.72 -9.28
N GLU A 54 -4.35 -3.02 -9.90
CA GLU A 54 -4.48 -2.97 -11.37
C GLU A 54 -3.16 -2.56 -12.02
N ARG A 55 -2.53 -1.50 -11.51
CA ARG A 55 -1.25 -1.03 -12.03
C ARG A 55 -0.13 -2.04 -11.84
N ALA A 56 -0.06 -2.69 -10.68
CA ALA A 56 0.90 -3.76 -10.40
C ALA A 56 0.76 -4.90 -11.40
N LEU A 57 -0.46 -5.35 -11.67
CA LEU A 57 -0.74 -6.41 -12.64
C LEU A 57 -0.37 -6.02 -14.07
N ILE A 58 -0.62 -4.78 -14.48
CA ILE A 58 -0.20 -4.26 -15.79
C ILE A 58 1.32 -4.31 -15.93
N ILE A 59 2.07 -3.92 -14.89
CA ILE A 59 3.54 -3.93 -14.90
C ILE A 59 4.06 -5.37 -15.05
N LEU A 60 3.55 -6.31 -14.25
CA LEU A 60 3.93 -7.72 -14.35
C LEU A 60 3.62 -8.29 -15.73
N LYS A 61 2.45 -7.98 -16.29
CA LYS A 61 2.05 -8.40 -17.65
C LYS A 61 2.98 -7.82 -18.71
N ASN A 62 3.32 -6.55 -18.65
CA ASN A 62 4.21 -5.90 -19.63
C ASN A 62 5.62 -6.52 -19.61
N LYS A 63 6.03 -7.07 -18.46
CA LYS A 63 7.28 -7.83 -18.32
C LYS A 63 7.14 -9.33 -18.66
N SER A 64 5.98 -9.77 -19.12
CA SER A 64 5.69 -11.18 -19.42
C SER A 64 5.89 -12.11 -18.23
N ILE A 65 5.68 -11.61 -17.00
CA ILE A 65 5.79 -12.39 -15.77
C ILE A 65 4.45 -13.11 -15.51
N ASP A 66 4.51 -14.42 -15.33
CA ASP A 66 3.36 -15.23 -14.95
C ASP A 66 2.90 -14.89 -13.55
N LEU A 67 1.65 -14.43 -13.39
CA LEU A 67 1.12 -13.99 -12.09
C LEU A 67 1.20 -15.08 -11.01
N LYS A 68 1.01 -16.36 -11.37
CA LYS A 68 1.08 -17.47 -10.42
C LYS A 68 2.51 -17.74 -9.90
N LYS A 69 3.51 -17.21 -10.57
CA LYS A 69 4.93 -17.34 -10.18
C LYS A 69 5.50 -16.03 -9.66
N ALA A 70 4.77 -14.93 -9.85
CA ALA A 70 5.21 -13.61 -9.46
C ALA A 70 5.36 -13.49 -7.95
N LYS A 71 6.43 -12.85 -7.51
CA LYS A 71 6.71 -12.52 -6.11
C LYS A 71 6.71 -11.02 -5.93
N ILE A 72 5.88 -10.54 -5.01
CA ILE A 72 5.72 -9.12 -4.74
C ILE A 72 6.11 -8.83 -3.29
N LEU A 73 6.88 -7.77 -3.07
CA LEU A 73 7.21 -7.27 -1.74
C LEU A 73 6.49 -5.95 -1.48
N ILE A 74 5.70 -5.91 -0.41
CA ILE A 74 5.08 -4.68 0.09
C ILE A 74 6.00 -4.05 1.14
N LEU A 75 6.35 -2.78 0.96
CA LEU A 75 7.12 -2.00 1.93
C LEU A 75 6.19 -1.13 2.76
N GLY A 76 6.12 -1.42 4.06
CA GLY A 76 5.26 -0.76 5.03
C GLY A 76 3.81 -1.23 4.97
N ILE A 77 3.37 -1.95 6.01
CA ILE A 77 1.98 -2.40 6.18
C ILE A 77 1.23 -1.61 7.24
N ALA A 78 1.92 -0.79 8.04
CA ALA A 78 1.28 0.16 8.94
C ALA A 78 0.47 1.20 8.16
N TYR A 79 -0.61 1.73 8.76
CA TYR A 79 -1.43 2.74 8.08
C TYR A 79 -0.73 4.10 7.98
N LYS A 80 0.30 4.33 8.77
CA LYS A 80 1.03 5.59 8.85
C LYS A 80 2.52 5.33 9.08
N LYS A 81 3.33 6.30 8.65
CA LYS A 81 4.77 6.32 8.85
C LYS A 81 5.16 6.25 10.32
N ASP A 82 6.15 5.39 10.62
CA ASP A 82 6.80 5.26 11.93
C ASP A 82 5.85 4.91 13.08
N VAL A 83 4.85 4.06 12.80
CA VAL A 83 3.95 3.47 13.80
C VAL A 83 3.80 1.96 13.57
N ASP A 84 3.37 1.24 14.58
CA ASP A 84 3.11 -0.21 14.58
C ASP A 84 1.62 -0.60 14.40
N ASP A 85 0.81 0.34 13.88
CA ASP A 85 -0.64 0.20 13.79
C ASP A 85 -1.08 -0.10 12.35
N ILE A 86 -1.76 -1.22 12.16
CA ILE A 86 -2.26 -1.70 10.85
C ILE A 86 -3.76 -1.46 10.64
N ARG A 87 -4.45 -0.81 11.58
CA ARG A 87 -5.91 -0.62 11.50
C ARG A 87 -6.29 0.14 10.23
N GLU A 88 -7.22 -0.45 9.47
CA GLU A 88 -7.70 0.09 8.20
C GLU A 88 -6.57 0.43 7.19
N SER A 89 -5.41 -0.23 7.33
CA SER A 89 -4.30 0.02 6.41
C SER A 89 -4.66 -0.42 4.98
N PRO A 90 -4.52 0.46 3.99
CA PRO A 90 -4.74 0.10 2.59
C PRO A 90 -3.74 -0.94 2.08
N SER A 91 -2.57 -1.09 2.72
CA SER A 91 -1.59 -2.12 2.37
C SER A 91 -2.15 -3.52 2.52
N LEU A 92 -2.99 -3.77 3.53
CA LEU A 92 -3.61 -5.07 3.76
C LEU A 92 -4.62 -5.43 2.67
N ILE A 93 -5.38 -4.44 2.20
CA ILE A 93 -6.31 -4.61 1.07
C ILE A 93 -5.52 -4.93 -0.19
N ILE A 94 -4.40 -4.25 -0.42
CA ILE A 94 -3.54 -4.49 -1.58
C ILE A 94 -2.94 -5.89 -1.54
N MET A 95 -2.44 -6.35 -0.39
CA MET A 95 -1.90 -7.70 -0.22
C MET A 95 -2.94 -8.76 -0.56
N ASP A 96 -4.12 -8.66 0.04
CA ASP A 96 -5.25 -9.58 -0.16
C ASP A 96 -5.66 -9.66 -1.65
N LEU A 97 -5.89 -8.51 -2.26
CA LEU A 97 -6.27 -8.42 -3.67
C LEU A 97 -5.20 -8.97 -4.63
N LEU A 98 -3.91 -8.79 -4.32
CA LEU A 98 -2.82 -9.33 -5.13
C LEU A 98 -2.77 -10.86 -5.01
N GLU A 99 -2.90 -11.41 -3.81
CA GLU A 99 -2.92 -12.86 -3.59
C GLU A 99 -4.11 -13.54 -4.28
N GLU A 100 -5.29 -12.92 -4.25
CA GLU A 100 -6.46 -13.40 -5.02
C GLU A 100 -6.18 -13.49 -6.53
N LYS A 101 -5.27 -12.67 -7.07
CA LYS A 101 -4.88 -12.69 -8.49
C LYS A 101 -3.76 -13.67 -8.82
N GLY A 102 -3.15 -14.29 -7.80
CA GLY A 102 -2.17 -15.39 -7.94
C GLY A 102 -0.73 -15.12 -7.51
N PRO A 103 -0.21 -13.89 -7.43
CA PRO A 103 1.13 -13.63 -6.91
C PRO A 103 1.31 -14.08 -5.47
N THR A 104 2.54 -14.45 -5.12
CA THR A 104 2.95 -14.55 -3.71
C THR A 104 3.32 -13.15 -3.22
N VAL A 105 2.75 -12.73 -2.09
CA VAL A 105 2.97 -11.38 -1.55
C VAL A 105 3.62 -11.50 -0.18
N ASP A 106 4.81 -10.95 -0.01
CA ASP A 106 5.48 -10.77 1.27
C ASP A 106 5.48 -9.29 1.67
N TYR A 107 5.80 -9.02 2.93
CA TYR A 107 5.94 -7.63 3.38
C TYR A 107 7.25 -7.40 4.13
N SER A 108 7.67 -6.15 4.17
CA SER A 108 8.70 -5.64 5.06
C SER A 108 8.17 -4.42 5.80
N ASP A 109 8.20 -4.48 7.12
CA ASP A 109 7.82 -3.37 7.98
C ASP A 109 8.72 -3.36 9.22
N PRO A 110 9.41 -2.24 9.51
CA PRO A 110 10.35 -2.18 10.62
C PRO A 110 9.69 -2.18 12.00
N PHE A 111 8.38 -1.91 12.08
CA PHE A 111 7.63 -1.84 13.33
C PHE A 111 6.72 -3.06 13.54
N ILE A 112 6.52 -3.88 12.51
CA ILE A 112 5.62 -5.04 12.54
C ILE A 112 6.41 -6.28 12.10
N ALA A 113 7.12 -6.87 13.06
CA ALA A 113 8.00 -8.01 12.80
C ALA A 113 7.22 -9.28 12.37
N SER A 114 6.07 -9.52 12.98
CA SER A 114 5.17 -10.62 12.64
C SER A 114 3.77 -10.07 12.41
N PHE A 115 3.06 -10.62 11.42
CA PHE A 115 1.70 -10.16 11.14
C PHE A 115 0.78 -10.48 12.32
N PRO A 116 0.13 -9.48 12.92
CA PRO A 116 -0.74 -9.70 14.06
C PRO A 116 -2.07 -10.35 13.64
N ASN A 117 -2.65 -11.14 14.51
CA ASN A 117 -3.99 -11.68 14.31
C ASN A 117 -5.02 -10.58 14.16
N THR A 118 -5.71 -10.52 13.04
CA THR A 118 -6.80 -9.57 12.81
C THR A 118 -8.10 -10.30 12.54
N ARG A 119 -9.22 -9.60 12.67
CA ARG A 119 -10.55 -10.19 12.37
C ARG A 119 -10.79 -10.44 10.88
N LYS A 120 -10.10 -9.71 10.02
CA LYS A 120 -10.36 -9.68 8.58
C LYS A 120 -9.29 -10.38 7.76
N TYR A 121 -8.03 -10.24 8.18
CA TYR A 121 -6.88 -10.77 7.46
C TYR A 121 -6.08 -11.72 8.34
N ASN A 122 -5.64 -12.82 7.78
CA ASN A 122 -4.80 -13.81 8.44
C ASN A 122 -3.61 -14.16 7.55
N PHE A 123 -2.64 -13.25 7.49
CA PHE A 123 -1.38 -13.49 6.78
C PHE A 123 -0.36 -14.08 7.76
N GLU A 124 -0.25 -15.39 7.82
CA GLU A 124 0.71 -16.09 8.69
C GLU A 124 2.14 -15.94 8.14
N ARG A 125 2.73 -14.76 8.32
CA ARG A 125 4.07 -14.45 7.83
C ARG A 125 4.76 -13.38 8.65
N ASP A 126 6.11 -13.39 8.56
CA ASP A 126 6.98 -12.41 9.20
C ASP A 126 7.45 -11.35 8.21
N SER A 127 7.86 -10.21 8.75
CA SER A 127 8.47 -9.12 8.01
C SER A 127 9.81 -9.56 7.40
N ILE A 128 9.99 -9.33 6.10
CA ILE A 128 11.22 -9.63 5.39
C ILE A 128 12.26 -8.54 5.65
N GLU A 129 13.45 -8.93 6.05
CA GLU A 129 14.57 -8.01 6.18
C GLU A 129 14.96 -7.39 4.83
N ILE A 130 15.13 -6.06 4.80
CA ILE A 130 15.58 -5.34 3.61
C ILE A 130 17.09 -5.48 3.48
N ASN A 131 17.51 -6.36 2.58
CA ASN A 131 18.89 -6.55 2.16
C ASN A 131 18.93 -6.90 0.68
N LYS A 132 20.14 -6.86 0.09
CA LYS A 132 20.34 -7.14 -1.33
C LYS A 132 19.80 -8.50 -1.76
N GLN A 133 20.07 -9.55 -0.97
CA GLN A 133 19.67 -10.92 -1.32
C GLN A 133 18.15 -11.09 -1.34
N ASN A 134 17.46 -10.46 -0.40
CA ASN A 134 16.02 -10.51 -0.32
C ASN A 134 15.35 -9.68 -1.41
N LEU A 135 15.81 -8.45 -1.64
CA LEU A 135 15.23 -7.59 -2.69
C LEU A 135 15.31 -8.23 -4.09
N GLN A 136 16.36 -8.96 -4.38
CA GLN A 136 16.54 -9.62 -5.68
C GLN A 136 15.63 -10.83 -5.93
N LYS A 137 14.88 -11.29 -4.92
CA LYS A 137 13.93 -12.42 -5.04
C LYS A 137 12.57 -12.00 -5.58
N TYR A 138 12.27 -10.69 -5.61
CA TYR A 138 10.96 -10.16 -5.94
C TYR A 138 10.91 -9.58 -7.35
N ASP A 139 9.83 -9.85 -8.04
CA ASP A 139 9.54 -9.32 -9.38
C ASP A 139 8.98 -7.90 -9.32
N LEU A 140 8.39 -7.53 -8.18
CA LEU A 140 7.79 -6.22 -7.94
C LEU A 140 7.92 -5.83 -6.47
N VAL A 141 8.29 -4.57 -6.22
CA VAL A 141 8.31 -3.98 -4.88
C VAL A 141 7.35 -2.79 -4.86
N ILE A 142 6.43 -2.76 -3.90
CA ILE A 142 5.41 -1.70 -3.76
C ILE A 142 5.60 -0.99 -2.43
N LEU A 143 5.92 0.30 -2.47
CA LEU A 143 6.00 1.13 -1.27
C LEU A 143 4.60 1.66 -0.91
N CYS A 144 4.03 1.17 0.18
CA CYS A 144 2.75 1.63 0.70
C CYS A 144 2.92 2.64 1.83
N THR A 145 3.82 2.37 2.78
CA THR A 145 4.11 3.27 3.91
C THR A 145 5.60 3.56 3.99
N ASP A 146 5.95 4.84 3.92
CA ASP A 146 7.32 5.32 3.81
C ASP A 146 8.00 5.51 5.17
N HIS A 147 8.28 4.43 5.90
CA HIS A 147 8.99 4.48 7.17
C HIS A 147 10.37 5.14 7.06
N THR A 148 10.75 5.91 8.08
CA THR A 148 12.04 6.63 8.12
C THR A 148 13.23 5.67 8.14
N SER A 149 13.06 4.49 8.72
CA SER A 149 14.11 3.48 8.86
C SER A 149 14.43 2.69 7.60
N PHE A 150 13.66 2.84 6.51
CA PHE A 150 13.98 2.18 5.25
C PHE A 150 15.20 2.82 4.58
N ASP A 151 16.16 2.00 4.16
CA ASP A 151 17.26 2.42 3.28
C ASP A 151 16.78 2.50 1.83
N TYR A 152 16.23 3.66 1.47
CA TYR A 152 15.73 3.90 0.11
C TYR A 152 16.81 3.83 -0.98
N ASN A 153 18.07 4.13 -0.65
CA ASN A 153 19.16 4.02 -1.60
C ASN A 153 19.44 2.56 -1.95
N LEU A 154 19.47 1.69 -0.94
CA LEU A 154 19.62 0.25 -1.15
C LEU A 154 18.42 -0.31 -1.93
N ILE A 155 17.19 0.03 -1.52
CA ILE A 155 15.95 -0.42 -2.15
C ILE A 155 15.96 -0.03 -3.64
N LEU A 156 16.20 1.23 -3.98
CA LEU A 156 16.23 1.72 -5.36
C LEU A 156 17.32 1.03 -6.16
N LYS A 157 18.55 0.97 -5.63
CA LYS A 157 19.71 0.39 -6.33
C LYS A 157 19.51 -1.07 -6.69
N GLU A 158 19.00 -1.88 -5.77
CA GLU A 158 18.87 -3.32 -5.99
C GLU A 158 17.57 -3.66 -6.74
N SER A 159 16.49 -2.89 -6.58
CA SER A 159 15.25 -3.09 -7.34
C SER A 159 15.39 -2.68 -8.82
N ILE A 160 16.15 -1.63 -9.15
CA ILE A 160 16.42 -1.26 -10.54
C ILE A 160 17.19 -2.38 -11.26
N LYS A 161 18.15 -3.03 -10.61
CA LYS A 161 18.90 -4.14 -11.20
C LYS A 161 18.05 -5.37 -11.50
N SER A 162 17.03 -5.63 -10.69
CA SER A 162 16.08 -6.73 -10.91
C SER A 162 14.93 -6.36 -11.86
N SER A 163 14.93 -5.14 -12.43
CA SER A 163 13.88 -4.58 -13.29
C SER A 163 12.49 -4.46 -12.65
N SER A 164 12.37 -4.25 -11.32
CA SER A 164 11.17 -4.56 -10.57
C SER A 164 10.73 -3.49 -9.57
N PHE A 165 10.62 -2.19 -9.93
CA PHE A 165 10.29 -1.19 -8.92
C PHE A 165 9.09 -0.29 -9.26
N VAL A 166 8.12 -0.20 -8.32
CA VAL A 166 7.04 0.79 -8.35
C VAL A 166 6.92 1.45 -6.97
N ILE A 167 7.19 2.74 -6.89
CA ILE A 167 6.94 3.53 -5.68
C ILE A 167 5.56 4.17 -5.78
N PHE A 168 4.69 3.86 -4.81
CA PHE A 168 3.45 4.58 -4.58
C PHE A 168 3.59 5.61 -3.45
N LYS A 169 4.45 6.60 -3.61
CA LYS A 169 4.36 7.82 -2.84
C LYS A 169 3.76 8.89 -3.74
N GLY A 170 2.46 9.16 -3.56
CA GLY A 170 1.78 10.25 -4.26
C GLY A 170 1.82 10.15 -5.78
N LEU A 171 1.22 9.14 -6.39
CA LEU A 171 1.03 8.99 -7.85
C LEU A 171 2.31 9.09 -8.73
N ARG A 172 3.49 9.15 -8.14
CA ARG A 172 4.74 9.11 -8.90
C ARG A 172 5.18 7.66 -9.07
N PHE A 173 5.07 7.17 -10.29
CA PHE A 173 5.70 5.95 -10.72
C PHE A 173 7.17 6.24 -11.03
N ILE A 174 8.09 5.55 -10.39
CA ILE A 174 9.48 5.54 -10.84
C ILE A 174 9.63 4.24 -11.62
N GLU A 175 9.46 4.33 -12.93
CA GLU A 175 9.90 3.26 -13.82
C GLU A 175 11.41 3.40 -13.98
N PRO A 176 12.18 2.29 -13.99
CA PRO A 176 13.57 2.34 -14.38
C PRO A 176 13.63 2.94 -15.79
N THR A 177 14.26 4.09 -15.95
CA THR A 177 14.61 4.60 -17.29
C THR A 177 15.49 3.56 -17.97
N GLN A 178 15.09 3.15 -19.17
CA GLN A 178 15.89 2.29 -20.06
C GLN A 178 17.26 2.89 -20.32
#